data_0b4b8fc3daca35a93b4e40edac10b12d
#
_entry.id   0b4b8fc3daca35a93b4e40edac10b12d
#
_cell.length_a   1.000
_cell.length_b   1.000
_cell.length_c   1.000
_cell.angle_alpha   90.00
_cell.angle_beta   90.00
_cell.angle_gamma   90.00
#
_symmetry.space_group_name_H-M   'P 1'
#
loop_
_entity.id
_entity.type
_entity.pdbx_description
1 polymer ?
#
loop_
_entity_poly.entity_id
_entity_poly.type
_entity_poly.pdbx_seq_one_letter_code
_entity_poly.pdbx_strand_id
1 'polypeptide(L)'
;EDSFDQDIRIGRVRSSFSVYMDPMIQDPCGQDAEWCFITEDISKAEYERLYPDATPVSTMMTQGVGDQSLSMWMSEDMIRIAEYFYYEHKKATLNLYPGNLTAFANTGMDKQLKAQFGKPIRSRQVDQKQVKWIKTNGIDILEERDWAGKWIPVVRVVGNEFEVDGQLYISGLVRNAKDAQRMYNYWVSQEAEMLALAPKAPFIGYGGQFEGYEM
;
A
#
# COMPACT_ATOMS: atom_id res chain seq x y z
N GLU A 1 -4.51 -22.84 -12.06
CA GLU A 1 -4.38 -22.86 -10.60
C GLU A 1 -5.54 -23.69 -10.06
N ASP A 2 -5.23 -24.72 -9.26
CA ASP A 2 -6.22 -25.60 -8.68
C ASP A 2 -6.94 -24.89 -7.53
N SER A 3 -8.26 -24.72 -7.64
CA SER A 3 -9.06 -24.05 -6.61
C SER A 3 -9.22 -24.87 -5.32
N PHE A 4 -8.75 -26.10 -5.31
CA PHE A 4 -8.83 -26.99 -4.15
C PHE A 4 -7.59 -26.97 -3.26
N ASP A 5 -6.47 -26.46 -3.73
CA ASP A 5 -5.20 -26.36 -2.99
C ASP A 5 -4.78 -24.89 -2.88
N GLN A 6 -5.45 -24.17 -1.97
CA GLN A 6 -5.21 -22.75 -1.76
C GLN A 6 -4.59 -22.51 -0.38
N ASP A 7 -3.39 -21.97 -0.36
CA ASP A 7 -2.72 -21.51 0.84
C ASP A 7 -2.93 -20.01 1.05
N ILE A 8 -3.26 -19.61 2.28
CA ILE A 8 -3.26 -18.21 2.66
C ILE A 8 -1.82 -17.76 2.87
N ARG A 9 -1.36 -16.80 2.08
CA ARG A 9 -0.02 -16.21 2.20
C ARG A 9 -0.09 -14.72 2.49
N ILE A 10 0.76 -14.26 3.40
CA ILE A 10 0.96 -12.84 3.66
C ILE A 10 2.17 -12.41 2.83
N GLY A 11 1.92 -11.61 1.80
CA GLY A 11 2.96 -11.03 0.95
C GLY A 11 3.29 -9.59 1.36
N ARG A 12 4.54 -9.20 1.21
CA ARG A 12 4.95 -7.80 1.35
C ARG A 12 4.85 -7.10 0.00
N VAL A 13 4.13 -5.99 -0.06
CA VAL A 13 4.18 -5.10 -1.23
C VAL A 13 5.58 -4.47 -1.30
N ARG A 14 6.23 -4.58 -2.45
CA ARG A 14 7.64 -4.20 -2.63
C ARG A 14 7.87 -2.71 -2.40
N SER A 15 6.97 -1.87 -2.89
CA SER A 15 7.02 -0.43 -2.73
C SER A 15 5.77 0.07 -2.00
N SER A 16 5.96 0.75 -0.88
CA SER A 16 4.84 1.41 -0.18
C SER A 16 4.27 2.59 -0.98
N PHE A 17 5.03 3.14 -1.92
CA PHE A 17 4.58 4.22 -2.79
C PHE A 17 3.65 3.76 -3.93
N SER A 18 3.53 2.45 -4.15
CA SER A 18 2.58 1.90 -5.10
C SER A 18 1.20 1.62 -4.51
N VAL A 19 1.03 1.84 -3.19
CA VAL A 19 -0.22 1.60 -2.48
C VAL A 19 -0.85 2.94 -2.09
N TYR A 20 -2.08 3.14 -2.51
CA TYR A 20 -2.88 4.31 -2.17
C TYR A 20 -4.09 3.83 -1.38
N MET A 21 -4.23 4.31 -0.17
CA MET A 21 -5.34 3.97 0.71
C MET A 21 -6.22 5.20 0.93
N ASP A 22 -7.43 4.95 1.38
CA ASP A 22 -8.38 5.97 1.78
C ASP A 22 -7.73 6.94 2.80
N PRO A 23 -7.68 8.25 2.53
CA PRO A 23 -7.11 9.22 3.46
C PRO A 23 -7.91 9.40 4.76
N MET A 24 -9.16 8.92 4.80
CA MET A 24 -10.04 9.05 5.96
C MET A 24 -9.85 7.94 7.01
N ILE A 25 -8.84 7.08 6.83
CA ILE A 25 -8.51 6.00 7.76
C ILE A 25 -8.16 6.56 9.14
N GLN A 26 -8.82 6.04 10.16
CA GLN A 26 -8.51 6.29 11.57
C GLN A 26 -7.85 5.08 12.25
N ASP A 27 -8.11 3.88 11.75
CA ASP A 27 -7.48 2.66 12.26
C ASP A 27 -6.02 2.56 11.78
N PRO A 28 -5.04 2.36 12.68
CA PRO A 28 -3.65 2.14 12.32
C PRO A 28 -3.42 1.02 11.29
N CYS A 29 -4.23 -0.04 11.35
CA CYS A 29 -4.15 -1.17 10.42
C CYS A 29 -4.92 -0.94 9.11
N GLY A 30 -5.74 0.14 9.04
CA GLY A 30 -6.53 0.46 7.88
C GLY A 30 -7.77 -0.42 7.66
N GLN A 31 -8.34 -1.01 8.74
CA GLN A 31 -9.55 -1.84 8.62
C GLN A 31 -10.82 -1.05 8.28
N ASP A 32 -10.78 0.23 8.55
CA ASP A 32 -11.84 1.21 8.26
C ASP A 32 -11.73 1.83 6.87
N ALA A 33 -10.71 1.48 6.08
CA ALA A 33 -10.55 1.95 4.71
C ALA A 33 -11.73 1.52 3.84
N GLU A 34 -12.35 2.46 3.13
CA GLU A 34 -13.42 2.16 2.16
C GLU A 34 -12.87 1.72 0.81
N TRP A 35 -11.62 2.05 0.51
CA TRP A 35 -10.96 1.68 -0.74
C TRP A 35 -9.43 1.61 -0.62
N CYS A 36 -8.82 0.87 -1.54
CA CYS A 36 -7.37 0.77 -1.66
C CYS A 36 -6.98 0.52 -3.12
N PHE A 37 -5.93 1.20 -3.60
CA PHE A 37 -5.28 0.93 -4.88
C PHE A 37 -3.88 0.38 -4.68
N ILE A 38 -3.53 -0.61 -5.49
CA ILE A 38 -2.15 -1.09 -5.64
C ILE A 38 -1.77 -0.91 -7.10
N THR A 39 -0.75 -0.13 -7.37
CA THR A 39 -0.29 0.13 -8.74
C THR A 39 0.95 -0.69 -9.07
N GLU A 40 1.01 -1.21 -10.29
CA GLU A 40 2.14 -1.95 -10.84
C GLU A 40 2.43 -1.44 -12.26
N ASP A 41 3.70 -1.25 -12.56
CA ASP A 41 4.14 -0.85 -13.89
C ASP A 41 4.66 -2.08 -14.62
N ILE A 42 4.02 -2.44 -15.74
CA ILE A 42 4.40 -3.57 -16.59
C ILE A 42 4.90 -3.07 -17.94
N SER A 43 5.73 -3.87 -18.63
CA SER A 43 6.19 -3.52 -19.96
C SER A 43 5.04 -3.55 -20.97
N LYS A 44 5.10 -2.67 -21.97
CA LYS A 44 4.09 -2.58 -23.01
C LYS A 44 3.90 -3.91 -23.77
N ALA A 45 4.99 -4.62 -24.03
CA ALA A 45 4.94 -5.92 -24.69
C ALA A 45 4.23 -6.99 -23.84
N GLU A 46 4.43 -6.94 -22.53
CA GLU A 46 3.75 -7.85 -21.59
C GLU A 46 2.27 -7.51 -21.44
N TYR A 47 1.94 -6.22 -21.42
CA TYR A 47 0.55 -5.75 -21.40
C TYR A 47 -0.23 -6.24 -22.61
N GLU A 48 0.30 -6.05 -23.83
CA GLU A 48 -0.32 -6.51 -25.08
C GLU A 48 -0.51 -8.03 -25.13
N ARG A 49 0.42 -8.77 -24.52
CA ARG A 49 0.30 -10.24 -24.40
C ARG A 49 -0.81 -10.66 -23.45
N LEU A 50 -0.96 -9.98 -22.31
CA LEU A 50 -1.92 -10.33 -21.27
C LEU A 50 -3.33 -9.83 -21.61
N TYR A 51 -3.44 -8.67 -22.23
CA TYR A 51 -4.72 -7.98 -22.51
C TYR A 51 -4.81 -7.54 -23.99
N PRO A 52 -4.89 -8.48 -24.93
CA PRO A 52 -4.89 -8.15 -26.37
C PRO A 52 -6.11 -7.33 -26.82
N ASP A 53 -7.24 -7.47 -26.10
CA ASP A 53 -8.50 -6.80 -26.43
C ASP A 53 -8.67 -5.45 -25.71
N ALA A 54 -7.74 -5.09 -24.82
CA ALA A 54 -7.82 -3.83 -24.09
C ALA A 54 -7.33 -2.65 -24.93
N THR A 55 -7.95 -1.50 -24.75
CA THR A 55 -7.59 -0.28 -25.48
C THR A 55 -6.14 0.11 -25.14
N PRO A 56 -5.27 0.29 -26.16
CA PRO A 56 -3.91 0.75 -25.90
C PRO A 56 -3.96 2.17 -25.35
N VAL A 57 -3.51 2.32 -24.10
CA VAL A 57 -3.54 3.58 -23.35
C VAL A 57 -2.86 4.73 -24.11
N SER A 58 -1.86 4.43 -24.95
CA SER A 58 -1.10 5.40 -25.73
C SER A 58 -1.90 6.24 -26.73
N THR A 59 -3.03 5.72 -27.19
CA THR A 59 -3.77 6.35 -28.32
C THR A 59 -4.78 7.40 -27.87
N MET A 60 -5.30 7.31 -26.65
CA MET A 60 -6.32 8.25 -26.13
C MET A 60 -5.75 9.46 -25.38
N MET A 61 -4.55 9.38 -24.86
CA MET A 61 -3.98 10.43 -24.00
C MET A 61 -3.43 11.64 -24.74
N THR A 62 -3.24 11.56 -26.03
CA THR A 62 -2.77 12.69 -26.85
C THR A 62 -3.88 13.70 -27.20
N GLN A 63 -5.15 13.41 -26.93
CA GLN A 63 -6.27 14.29 -27.28
C GLN A 63 -6.84 15.12 -26.11
N GLY A 64 -6.43 14.86 -24.87
CA GLY A 64 -6.91 15.62 -23.70
C GLY A 64 -5.98 16.77 -23.35
N VAL A 65 -6.37 17.97 -23.69
CA VAL A 65 -5.68 19.20 -23.25
C VAL A 65 -5.90 19.36 -21.74
N GLY A 66 -4.83 19.22 -20.94
CA GLY A 66 -4.75 19.81 -19.61
C GLY A 66 -4.74 18.90 -18.39
N ASP A 67 -4.82 17.57 -18.51
CA ASP A 67 -4.76 16.71 -17.33
C ASP A 67 -3.39 16.04 -17.16
N GLN A 68 -2.56 16.63 -16.28
CA GLN A 68 -1.25 16.06 -15.91
C GLN A 68 -1.36 14.73 -15.15
N SER A 69 -2.55 14.41 -14.61
CA SER A 69 -2.77 13.17 -13.85
C SER A 69 -2.64 11.93 -14.71
N LEU A 70 -3.04 12.01 -15.97
CA LEU A 70 -2.98 10.89 -16.91
C LEU A 70 -1.55 10.58 -17.38
N SER A 71 -0.66 11.56 -17.40
CA SER A 71 0.76 11.34 -17.74
C SER A 71 1.49 10.48 -16.72
N MET A 72 0.97 10.37 -15.48
CA MET A 72 1.53 9.50 -14.46
C MET A 72 1.24 8.01 -14.67
N TRP A 73 0.31 7.67 -15.58
CA TRP A 73 -0.06 6.28 -15.88
C TRP A 73 0.75 5.68 -17.01
N MET A 74 1.60 6.47 -17.65
CA MET A 74 2.42 6.03 -18.78
C MET A 74 3.84 6.53 -18.68
N SER A 75 4.76 5.64 -18.96
CA SER A 75 6.12 5.92 -19.42
C SER A 75 6.25 5.44 -20.86
N GLU A 76 7.30 5.85 -21.58
CA GLU A 76 7.48 5.48 -23.00
C GLU A 76 7.41 3.97 -23.23
N ASP A 77 7.88 3.15 -22.28
CA ASP A 77 7.98 1.69 -22.39
C ASP A 77 7.13 0.91 -21.38
N MET A 78 6.44 1.58 -20.44
CA MET A 78 5.70 0.91 -19.37
C MET A 78 4.26 1.43 -19.28
N ILE A 79 3.36 0.51 -18.97
CA ILE A 79 1.94 0.80 -18.71
C ILE A 79 1.65 0.50 -17.25
N ARG A 80 1.00 1.44 -16.57
CA ARG A 80 0.55 1.25 -15.20
C ARG A 80 -0.77 0.53 -15.18
N ILE A 81 -0.82 -0.53 -14.37
CA ILE A 81 -2.04 -1.24 -14.03
C ILE A 81 -2.32 -0.99 -12.55
N ALA A 82 -3.57 -0.84 -12.20
CA ALA A 82 -3.99 -0.71 -10.81
C ALA A 82 -4.97 -1.81 -10.44
N GLU A 83 -4.72 -2.42 -9.29
CA GLU A 83 -5.69 -3.24 -8.58
C GLU A 83 -6.46 -2.34 -7.61
N TYR A 84 -7.77 -2.28 -7.75
CA TYR A 84 -8.65 -1.46 -6.94
C TYR A 84 -9.56 -2.33 -6.11
N PHE A 85 -9.44 -2.21 -4.80
CA PHE A 85 -10.32 -2.84 -3.82
C PHE A 85 -11.24 -1.76 -3.25
N TYR A 86 -12.53 -2.04 -3.20
CA TYR A 86 -13.50 -1.12 -2.60
C TYR A 86 -14.68 -1.87 -2.00
N TYR A 87 -15.38 -1.20 -1.09
CA TYR A 87 -16.61 -1.74 -0.52
C TYR A 87 -17.82 -1.33 -1.36
N GLU A 88 -18.58 -2.32 -1.78
CA GLU A 88 -19.93 -2.13 -2.30
C GLU A 88 -20.92 -2.26 -1.16
N HIS A 89 -21.75 -1.23 -0.95
CA HIS A 89 -22.80 -1.20 0.06
C HIS A 89 -24.12 -1.59 -0.57
N LYS A 90 -24.67 -2.73 -0.16
CA LYS A 90 -25.98 -3.22 -0.61
C LYS A 90 -26.91 -3.37 0.56
N LYS A 91 -28.17 -2.94 0.40
CA LYS A 91 -29.23 -3.26 1.36
C LYS A 91 -29.62 -4.72 1.19
N ALA A 92 -29.40 -5.52 2.21
CA ALA A 92 -29.72 -6.92 2.23
C ALA A 92 -30.62 -7.25 3.42
N THR A 93 -31.46 -8.26 3.26
CA THR A 93 -32.29 -8.77 4.36
C THR A 93 -31.52 -9.84 5.10
N LEU A 94 -31.31 -9.65 6.39
CA LEU A 94 -30.72 -10.62 7.29
C LEU A 94 -31.83 -11.37 8.00
N ASN A 95 -31.85 -12.70 7.83
CA ASN A 95 -32.78 -13.63 8.47
C ASN A 95 -32.16 -14.26 9.70
N LEU A 96 -32.94 -14.34 10.78
CA LEU A 96 -32.57 -15.01 12.02
C LEU A 96 -33.33 -16.32 12.13
N TYR A 97 -32.61 -17.40 12.37
CA TYR A 97 -33.15 -18.77 12.56
C TYR A 97 -32.96 -19.25 14.00
N PRO A 98 -33.61 -20.34 14.41
CA PRO A 98 -33.43 -20.98 15.72
C PRO A 98 -31.92 -21.26 15.99
N GLY A 99 -31.50 -21.12 17.24
CA GLY A 99 -30.08 -21.29 17.62
C GLY A 99 -29.19 -20.08 17.31
N ASN A 100 -29.78 -18.89 17.14
CA ASN A 100 -29.06 -17.63 16.80
C ASN A 100 -28.28 -17.69 15.48
N LEU A 101 -28.71 -18.58 14.58
CA LEU A 101 -28.14 -18.69 13.25
C LEU A 101 -28.64 -17.54 12.37
N THR A 102 -27.75 -16.87 11.67
CA THR A 102 -28.09 -15.77 10.77
C THR A 102 -27.63 -16.04 9.36
N ALA A 103 -28.43 -15.68 8.38
CA ALA A 103 -28.08 -15.76 6.97
C ALA A 103 -28.69 -14.59 6.18
N PHE A 104 -27.98 -14.12 5.17
CA PHE A 104 -28.55 -13.15 4.23
C PHE A 104 -29.56 -13.86 3.32
N ALA A 105 -30.68 -13.20 3.08
CA ALA A 105 -31.76 -13.74 2.24
C ALA A 105 -31.21 -14.12 0.85
N ASN A 106 -31.75 -15.25 0.34
CA ASN A 106 -31.38 -15.80 -0.97
C ASN A 106 -29.96 -16.35 -1.14
N THR A 107 -29.16 -16.38 -0.08
CA THR A 107 -27.85 -17.08 -0.10
C THR A 107 -28.01 -18.58 0.01
N GLY A 108 -26.97 -19.35 -0.36
CA GLY A 108 -26.94 -20.79 -0.21
C GLY A 108 -27.22 -21.25 1.23
N MET A 109 -26.63 -20.52 2.21
CA MET A 109 -26.84 -20.76 3.64
C MET A 109 -28.28 -20.49 4.07
N ASP A 110 -28.91 -19.42 3.58
CA ASP A 110 -30.35 -19.15 3.84
C ASP A 110 -31.25 -20.26 3.33
N LYS A 111 -30.97 -20.80 2.13
CA LYS A 111 -31.70 -21.92 1.56
C LYS A 111 -31.56 -23.19 2.41
N GLN A 112 -30.38 -23.50 2.89
CA GLN A 112 -30.11 -24.63 3.77
C GLN A 112 -30.83 -24.48 5.12
N LEU A 113 -30.74 -23.30 5.75
CA LEU A 113 -31.41 -23.01 7.01
C LEU A 113 -32.94 -23.01 6.87
N LYS A 114 -33.46 -22.52 5.75
CA LYS A 114 -34.90 -22.63 5.43
C LYS A 114 -35.35 -24.08 5.27
N ALA A 115 -34.52 -24.93 4.68
CA ALA A 115 -34.84 -26.36 4.54
C ALA A 115 -34.83 -27.08 5.90
N GLN A 116 -33.94 -26.69 6.81
CA GLN A 116 -33.77 -27.31 8.11
C GLN A 116 -34.77 -26.80 9.18
N PHE A 117 -34.98 -25.49 9.24
CA PHE A 117 -35.74 -24.82 10.31
C PHE A 117 -37.06 -24.19 9.85
N GLY A 118 -37.34 -24.16 8.55
CA GLY A 118 -38.50 -23.52 7.97
C GLY A 118 -38.36 -22.00 7.87
N LYS A 119 -39.38 -21.24 8.26
CA LYS A 119 -39.42 -19.80 8.17
C LYS A 119 -38.47 -19.15 9.20
N PRO A 120 -37.80 -18.04 8.87
CA PRO A 120 -36.99 -17.31 9.84
C PRO A 120 -37.84 -16.74 10.98
N ILE A 121 -37.30 -16.70 12.19
CA ILE A 121 -37.95 -16.11 13.37
C ILE A 121 -38.15 -14.62 13.19
N ARG A 122 -37.10 -13.95 12.66
CA ARG A 122 -37.09 -12.50 12.46
C ARG A 122 -36.27 -12.16 11.22
N SER A 123 -36.68 -11.11 10.52
CA SER A 123 -35.95 -10.55 9.38
C SER A 123 -35.77 -9.05 9.59
N ARG A 124 -34.58 -8.51 9.24
CA ARG A 124 -34.31 -7.09 9.23
C ARG A 124 -33.51 -6.69 8.01
N GLN A 125 -33.67 -5.48 7.56
CA GLN A 125 -32.76 -4.91 6.56
C GLN A 125 -31.49 -4.42 7.23
N VAL A 126 -30.35 -4.74 6.63
CA VAL A 126 -29.01 -4.34 7.05
C VAL A 126 -28.22 -3.90 5.84
N ASP A 127 -27.27 -3.02 6.06
CA ASP A 127 -26.31 -2.69 5.02
C ASP A 127 -25.23 -3.78 5.00
N GLN A 128 -25.18 -4.52 3.89
CA GLN A 128 -24.15 -5.52 3.64
C GLN A 128 -22.99 -4.85 2.92
N LYS A 129 -21.81 -4.92 3.51
CA LYS A 129 -20.55 -4.55 2.87
C LYS A 129 -19.98 -5.77 2.16
N GLN A 130 -19.68 -5.64 0.90
CA GLN A 130 -18.99 -6.66 0.10
C GLN A 130 -17.75 -6.02 -0.53
N VAL A 131 -16.62 -6.67 -0.39
CA VAL A 131 -15.39 -6.21 -1.05
C VAL A 131 -15.45 -6.62 -2.51
N LYS A 132 -15.20 -5.65 -3.38
CA LYS A 132 -15.01 -5.82 -4.82
C LYS A 132 -13.56 -5.61 -5.18
N TRP A 133 -13.09 -6.37 -6.16
CA TRP A 133 -11.78 -6.20 -6.75
C TRP A 133 -11.89 -5.95 -8.24
N ILE A 134 -11.23 -4.92 -8.69
CA ILE A 134 -11.16 -4.52 -10.10
C ILE A 134 -9.71 -4.33 -10.47
N LYS A 135 -9.32 -4.81 -11.63
CA LYS A 135 -8.03 -4.51 -12.27
C LYS A 135 -8.26 -3.58 -13.45
N THR A 136 -7.57 -2.45 -13.47
CA THR A 136 -7.77 -1.41 -14.49
C THR A 136 -6.45 -0.84 -14.98
N ASN A 137 -6.45 -0.36 -16.22
CA ASN A 137 -5.35 0.42 -16.80
C ASN A 137 -5.61 1.95 -16.74
N GLY A 138 -6.66 2.38 -15.99
CA GLY A 138 -7.10 3.76 -15.91
C GLY A 138 -8.13 4.17 -16.99
N ILE A 139 -8.37 3.34 -18.00
CA ILE A 139 -9.37 3.56 -19.06
C ILE A 139 -10.39 2.41 -19.05
N ASP A 140 -9.90 1.18 -19.15
CA ASP A 140 -10.71 -0.01 -19.22
C ASP A 140 -10.64 -0.82 -17.93
N ILE A 141 -11.70 -1.53 -17.62
CA ILE A 141 -11.71 -2.56 -16.60
C ILE A 141 -11.19 -3.84 -17.26
N LEU A 142 -10.00 -4.27 -16.85
CA LEU A 142 -9.35 -5.46 -17.40
C LEU A 142 -9.91 -6.74 -16.79
N GLU A 143 -10.14 -6.71 -15.48
CA GLU A 143 -10.71 -7.82 -14.72
C GLU A 143 -11.59 -7.27 -13.60
N GLU A 144 -12.67 -7.99 -13.26
CA GLU A 144 -13.53 -7.70 -12.13
C GLU A 144 -13.88 -9.00 -11.42
N ARG A 145 -13.80 -9.01 -10.07
CA ARG A 145 -14.18 -10.16 -9.23
C ARG A 145 -14.76 -9.71 -7.91
N ASP A 146 -15.68 -10.54 -7.39
CA ASP A 146 -16.10 -10.43 -6.00
C ASP A 146 -15.03 -11.04 -5.10
N TRP A 147 -14.55 -10.25 -4.12
CA TRP A 147 -13.61 -10.76 -3.14
C TRP A 147 -14.35 -11.61 -2.09
N ALA A 148 -13.83 -12.81 -1.84
CA ALA A 148 -14.47 -13.74 -0.90
C ALA A 148 -14.31 -13.32 0.58
N GLY A 149 -13.32 -12.47 0.87
CA GLY A 149 -13.05 -11.98 2.22
C GLY A 149 -13.97 -10.83 2.64
N LYS A 150 -14.12 -10.66 3.95
CA LYS A 150 -14.88 -9.55 4.55
C LYS A 150 -14.13 -8.21 4.51
N TRP A 151 -12.80 -8.26 4.44
CA TRP A 151 -11.91 -7.12 4.57
C TRP A 151 -11.10 -6.92 3.29
N ILE A 152 -10.73 -5.68 3.02
CA ILE A 152 -9.74 -5.37 1.99
C ILE A 152 -8.43 -6.07 2.38
N PRO A 153 -7.82 -6.89 1.47
CA PRO A 153 -6.68 -7.74 1.80
C PRO A 153 -5.35 -6.98 1.87
N VAL A 154 -5.39 -5.70 2.20
CA VAL A 154 -4.22 -4.82 2.31
C VAL A 154 -4.15 -4.27 3.72
N VAL A 155 -3.06 -4.55 4.41
CA VAL A 155 -2.84 -4.09 5.78
C VAL A 155 -1.75 -3.03 5.79
N ARG A 156 -2.08 -1.85 6.29
CA ARG A 156 -1.12 -0.77 6.50
C ARG A 156 -0.27 -1.08 7.74
N VAL A 157 1.03 -1.05 7.57
CA VAL A 157 1.98 -1.16 8.68
C VAL A 157 2.76 0.14 8.79
N VAL A 158 2.55 0.88 9.85
CA VAL A 158 3.22 2.15 10.15
C VAL A 158 4.18 1.98 11.33
N GLY A 159 5.19 2.85 11.41
CA GLY A 159 6.12 2.86 12.52
C GLY A 159 5.50 3.52 13.76
N ASN A 160 5.85 4.79 13.99
CA ASN A 160 5.25 5.59 15.05
C ASN A 160 4.14 6.46 14.46
N GLU A 161 3.01 6.48 15.14
CA GLU A 161 1.85 7.29 14.80
C GLU A 161 1.53 8.18 15.99
N PHE A 162 1.33 9.47 15.75
CA PHE A 162 0.92 10.42 16.80
C PHE A 162 0.09 11.52 16.17
N GLU A 163 -0.87 12.01 16.94
CA GLU A 163 -1.77 13.09 16.54
C GLU A 163 -1.37 14.38 17.24
N VAL A 164 -1.31 15.46 16.46
CA VAL A 164 -1.07 16.81 16.95
C VAL A 164 -2.07 17.74 16.30
N ASP A 165 -2.88 18.41 17.09
CA ASP A 165 -3.91 19.38 16.66
C ASP A 165 -4.87 18.82 15.58
N GLY A 166 -5.28 17.57 15.70
CA GLY A 166 -6.17 16.90 14.75
C GLY A 166 -5.47 16.46 13.45
N GLN A 167 -4.15 16.58 13.37
CA GLN A 167 -3.37 16.08 12.24
C GLN A 167 -2.57 14.83 12.63
N LEU A 168 -2.70 13.80 11.81
CA LEU A 168 -2.00 12.54 11.98
C LEU A 168 -0.59 12.63 11.39
N TYR A 169 0.41 12.38 12.24
CA TYR A 169 1.82 12.30 11.84
C TYR A 169 2.30 10.87 11.93
N ILE A 170 2.84 10.39 10.81
CA ILE A 170 3.41 9.04 10.71
C ILE A 170 4.91 9.16 10.54
N SER A 171 5.66 8.39 11.30
CA SER A 171 7.12 8.37 11.21
C SER A 171 7.68 6.96 11.35
N GLY A 172 8.75 6.67 10.58
CA GLY A 172 9.53 5.45 10.75
C GLY A 172 10.60 5.59 11.83
N LEU A 173 11.20 4.47 12.24
CA LEU A 173 12.28 4.41 13.24
C LEU A 173 13.47 5.29 12.87
N VAL A 174 13.80 5.37 11.57
CA VAL A 174 14.95 6.13 11.08
C VAL A 174 14.81 7.64 11.28
N ARG A 175 13.56 8.15 11.40
CA ARG A 175 13.35 9.60 11.55
C ARG A 175 14.05 10.17 12.78
N ASN A 176 13.99 9.48 13.91
CA ASN A 176 14.59 9.92 15.17
C ASN A 176 16.12 9.80 15.17
N ALA A 177 16.68 8.92 14.35
CA ALA A 177 18.12 8.74 14.20
C ALA A 177 18.75 9.66 13.13
N LYS A 178 17.94 10.37 12.33
CA LYS A 178 18.39 11.13 11.17
C LYS A 178 19.40 12.22 11.52
N ASP A 179 19.15 12.95 12.58
CA ASP A 179 20.02 14.08 12.95
C ASP A 179 21.33 13.59 13.56
N ALA A 180 21.29 12.54 14.38
CA ALA A 180 22.50 11.88 14.88
C ALA A 180 23.36 11.34 13.73
N GLN A 181 22.74 10.71 12.73
CA GLN A 181 23.44 10.21 11.54
C GLN A 181 24.05 11.34 10.70
N ARG A 182 23.37 12.48 10.57
CA ARG A 182 23.90 13.66 9.89
C ARG A 182 25.13 14.22 10.60
N MET A 183 25.07 14.34 11.92
CA MET A 183 26.19 14.80 12.74
C MET A 183 27.39 13.86 12.62
N TYR A 184 27.13 12.54 12.69
CA TYR A 184 28.18 11.55 12.50
C TYR A 184 28.86 11.67 11.13
N ASN A 185 28.08 11.76 10.07
CA ASN A 185 28.63 11.93 8.71
C ASN A 185 29.44 13.22 8.57
N TYR A 186 28.98 14.30 9.19
CA TYR A 186 29.70 15.59 9.22
C TYR A 186 31.06 15.46 9.92
N TRP A 187 31.08 14.85 11.09
CA TRP A 187 32.32 14.66 11.85
C TRP A 187 33.33 13.78 11.10
N VAL A 188 32.88 12.67 10.54
CA VAL A 188 33.75 11.77 9.75
C VAL A 188 34.34 12.52 8.54
N SER A 189 33.52 13.32 7.86
CA SER A 189 34.00 14.11 6.72
C SER A 189 35.02 15.17 7.15
N GLN A 190 34.79 15.88 8.27
CA GLN A 190 35.72 16.83 8.82
C GLN A 190 37.05 16.20 9.29
N GLU A 191 36.96 15.04 9.93
CA GLU A 191 38.15 14.28 10.34
C GLU A 191 39.00 13.90 9.12
N ALA A 192 38.38 13.40 8.05
CA ALA A 192 39.07 13.08 6.80
C ALA A 192 39.72 14.33 6.18
N GLU A 193 39.04 15.49 6.20
CA GLU A 193 39.55 16.75 5.68
C GLU A 193 40.70 17.24 6.54
N MET A 194 40.60 17.19 7.86
CA MET A 194 41.68 17.58 8.78
C MET A 194 42.93 16.74 8.56
N LEU A 195 42.79 15.42 8.37
CA LEU A 195 43.92 14.53 8.07
C LEU A 195 44.54 14.84 6.71
N ALA A 196 43.74 15.17 5.70
CA ALA A 196 44.19 15.50 4.36
C ALA A 196 44.93 16.85 4.32
N LEU A 197 44.45 17.83 5.09
CA LEU A 197 45.00 19.19 5.16
C LEU A 197 46.02 19.36 6.29
N ALA A 198 46.24 18.36 7.14
CA ALA A 198 47.20 18.42 8.21
C ALA A 198 48.59 18.80 7.66
N PRO A 199 49.21 19.86 8.14
CA PRO A 199 50.49 20.27 7.66
C PRO A 199 51.54 19.19 7.97
N LYS A 200 52.11 18.61 6.92
CA LYS A 200 53.25 17.67 7.01
C LYS A 200 54.57 18.40 7.22
N ALA A 201 54.53 19.61 7.75
CA ALA A 201 55.71 20.38 8.03
C ALA A 201 56.44 19.80 9.24
N PRO A 202 57.78 19.65 9.17
CA PRO A 202 58.55 19.24 10.32
C PRO A 202 58.46 20.31 11.41
N PHE A 203 58.39 19.91 12.67
CA PHE A 203 58.48 20.82 13.81
C PHE A 203 59.86 21.48 13.80
N ILE A 204 59.90 22.81 13.89
CA ILE A 204 61.12 23.57 14.00
C ILE A 204 61.22 24.07 15.45
N GLY A 205 62.26 23.69 16.14
CA GLY A 205 62.51 24.10 17.51
C GLY A 205 63.98 24.42 17.73
N TYR A 206 64.30 25.07 18.83
CA TYR A 206 65.69 25.29 19.24
C TYR A 206 66.34 24.00 19.70
N GLY A 207 67.66 23.83 19.51
CA GLY A 207 68.36 22.66 19.96
C GLY A 207 68.16 22.43 21.46
N GLY A 208 67.79 21.25 21.88
CA GLY A 208 67.44 20.89 23.25
C GLY A 208 65.99 21.12 23.67
N GLN A 209 65.14 21.75 22.87
CA GLN A 209 63.73 22.04 23.21
C GLN A 209 62.86 20.80 23.26
N PHE A 210 63.23 19.76 22.53
CA PHE A 210 62.50 18.50 22.44
C PHE A 210 63.19 17.34 23.19
N GLU A 211 64.25 17.61 23.98
CA GLU A 211 64.90 16.60 24.80
C GLU A 211 63.90 16.08 25.86
N GLY A 212 63.62 14.79 25.87
CA GLY A 212 62.66 14.15 26.77
C GLY A 212 61.23 13.99 26.22
N TYR A 213 60.94 14.46 24.99
CA TYR A 213 59.66 14.27 24.27
C TYR A 213 59.84 13.49 22.94
N GLU A 214 60.83 12.60 22.95
CA GLU A 214 61.03 11.69 21.79
C GLU A 214 59.87 10.69 21.74
N MET A 215 59.06 10.73 20.64
CA MET A 215 58.01 9.75 20.34
C MET A 215 58.58 8.59 19.55
#